data_1ddb9df22731b4b5f23ca9d427aed7c5
#
_entry.id   1ddb9df22731b4b5f23ca9d427aed7c5
#
_cell.length_a   1.000
_cell.length_b   1.000
_cell.length_c   1.000
_cell.angle_alpha   90.00
_cell.angle_beta   90.00
_cell.angle_gamma   90.00
#
_symmetry.space_group_name_H-M   'P 1'
#
loop_
_entity.id
_entity.type
_entity.pdbx_description
1 polymer ?
#
loop_
_entity_poly.entity_id
_entity_poly.type
_entity_poly.pdbx_seq_one_letter_code
_entity_poly.pdbx_strand_id
1 'polypeptide(L)'
;MKIGIFDSGIGGLSLLHQAMITLPEVDYVFYADVDNVPYGEKTTEQIREYVDRAVDFLVSKGCKAIVLACNTATSAAITFLRNKYQIPIIGIEPAVKPACAHNRGKRIMVVATPVTAKGVKLKNLIMKYDIDSKVDVIALPKLVRFAQQDEFNSAEVMNYLNNQFAGHNFNDYSELVLGCTHFNYFKDSLSLIHISEPTRP
;
A
#
# COMPACT_ATOMS: atom_id res chain seq x y z
N MET A 1 -3.41 19.34 17.66
CA MET A 1 -2.67 18.05 17.76
C MET A 1 -1.92 17.83 16.46
N LYS A 2 -0.69 17.27 16.51
CA LYS A 2 0.13 17.07 15.31
C LYS A 2 0.27 15.57 15.00
N ILE A 3 -0.01 15.16 13.78
CA ILE A 3 0.10 13.77 13.30
C ILE A 3 1.17 13.69 12.22
N GLY A 4 2.08 12.73 12.35
CA GLY A 4 3.06 12.41 11.31
C GLY A 4 2.48 11.37 10.34
N ILE A 5 2.60 11.63 9.05
CA ILE A 5 2.25 10.65 8.00
C ILE A 5 3.53 10.31 7.25
N PHE A 6 3.87 9.04 7.24
CA PHE A 6 5.03 8.50 6.54
C PHE A 6 4.61 7.71 5.30
N ASP A 7 5.28 7.94 4.19
CA ASP A 7 5.28 7.06 3.02
C ASP A 7 6.70 6.92 2.45
N SER A 8 6.95 5.85 1.70
CA SER A 8 8.22 5.64 1.00
C SER A 8 8.42 6.58 -0.20
N GLY A 9 7.36 7.27 -0.65
CA GLY A 9 7.40 8.16 -1.80
C GLY A 9 6.15 9.04 -1.91
N ILE A 10 5.70 9.28 -3.15
CA ILE A 10 4.55 10.15 -3.41
C ILE A 10 3.19 9.49 -3.13
N GLY A 11 3.14 8.16 -3.04
CA GLY A 11 1.88 7.41 -2.93
C GLY A 11 1.02 7.77 -1.71
N GLY A 12 1.65 8.19 -0.61
CA GLY A 12 0.98 8.59 0.63
C GLY A 12 0.26 9.94 0.57
N LEU A 13 0.46 10.74 -0.48
CA LEU A 13 -0.22 12.04 -0.63
C LEU A 13 -1.75 11.88 -0.72
N SER A 14 -2.24 10.80 -1.31
CA SER A 14 -3.68 10.52 -1.35
C SER A 14 -4.27 10.31 0.05
N LEU A 15 -3.52 9.66 0.95
CA LEU A 15 -3.92 9.49 2.35
C LEU A 15 -3.84 10.80 3.12
N LEU A 16 -2.77 11.58 2.93
CA LEU A 16 -2.66 12.92 3.53
C LEU A 16 -3.84 13.81 3.13
N HIS A 17 -4.17 13.86 1.84
CA HIS A 17 -5.30 14.64 1.33
C HIS A 17 -6.62 14.24 2.02
N GLN A 18 -6.90 12.93 2.08
CA GLN A 18 -8.11 12.44 2.75
C GLN A 18 -8.11 12.73 4.26
N ALA A 19 -6.96 12.64 4.92
CA ALA A 19 -6.83 12.96 6.34
C ALA A 19 -7.13 14.46 6.60
N MET A 20 -6.62 15.37 5.78
CA MET A 20 -6.88 16.80 5.87
C MET A 20 -8.36 17.16 5.67
N ILE A 21 -9.08 16.42 4.81
CA ILE A 21 -10.53 16.61 4.63
C ILE A 21 -11.31 16.09 5.86
N THR A 22 -10.89 14.94 6.40
CA THR A 22 -11.62 14.25 7.47
C THR A 22 -11.39 14.88 8.84
N LEU A 23 -10.19 15.40 9.09
CA LEU A 23 -9.75 16.01 10.35
C LEU A 23 -9.04 17.33 10.07
N PRO A 24 -9.76 18.38 9.62
CA PRO A 24 -9.16 19.63 9.18
C PRO A 24 -8.50 20.45 10.32
N GLU A 25 -8.86 20.18 11.57
CA GLU A 25 -8.30 20.84 12.75
C GLU A 25 -6.97 20.26 13.23
N VAL A 26 -6.46 19.24 12.56
CA VAL A 26 -5.20 18.55 12.91
C VAL A 26 -4.06 19.11 12.07
N ASP A 27 -2.92 19.37 12.70
CA ASP A 27 -1.68 19.67 12.00
C ASP A 27 -1.03 18.37 11.48
N TYR A 28 -0.59 18.39 10.24
CA TYR A 28 0.08 17.24 9.64
C TYR A 28 1.53 17.53 9.30
N VAL A 29 2.40 16.54 9.51
CA VAL A 29 3.76 16.51 8.97
C VAL A 29 3.86 15.29 8.06
N PHE A 30 4.04 15.53 6.76
CA PHE A 30 4.24 14.45 5.79
C PHE A 30 5.73 14.21 5.55
N TYR A 31 6.15 12.97 5.63
CA TYR A 31 7.51 12.53 5.33
C TYR A 31 7.47 11.50 4.18
N ALA A 32 8.07 11.86 3.05
CA ALA A 32 8.27 10.95 1.92
C ALA A 32 9.75 10.58 1.83
N ASP A 33 10.08 9.29 1.94
CA ASP A 33 11.46 8.80 1.85
C ASP A 33 11.85 8.53 0.39
N VAL A 34 11.87 9.60 -0.40
CA VAL A 34 12.10 9.54 -1.85
C VAL A 34 13.49 9.04 -2.24
N ASP A 35 14.49 9.21 -1.36
CA ASP A 35 15.86 8.79 -1.61
C ASP A 35 16.03 7.26 -1.56
N ASN A 36 15.14 6.56 -0.86
CA ASN A 36 15.21 5.11 -0.66
C ASN A 36 14.11 4.33 -1.39
N VAL A 37 13.21 4.99 -2.13
CA VAL A 37 12.20 4.33 -2.97
C VAL A 37 12.87 3.57 -4.13
N PRO A 38 12.37 2.40 -4.56
CA PRO A 38 11.18 1.68 -4.09
C PRO A 38 11.47 0.71 -2.92
N TYR A 39 10.66 0.77 -1.88
CA TYR A 39 10.79 -0.12 -0.71
C TYR A 39 10.52 -1.60 -1.02
N GLY A 40 9.76 -1.88 -2.06
CA GLY A 40 9.46 -3.26 -2.49
C GLY A 40 10.66 -4.08 -2.94
N GLU A 41 11.82 -3.45 -3.13
CA GLU A 41 13.09 -4.04 -3.56
C GLU A 41 14.13 -4.09 -2.43
N LYS A 42 13.83 -3.59 -1.25
CA LYS A 42 14.74 -3.53 -0.10
C LYS A 42 14.56 -4.73 0.82
N THR A 43 15.57 -5.01 1.63
CA THR A 43 15.45 -6.01 2.69
C THR A 43 14.57 -5.47 3.83
N THR A 44 14.03 -6.37 4.65
CA THR A 44 13.25 -5.98 5.84
C THR A 44 14.06 -5.11 6.80
N GLU A 45 15.34 -5.41 6.95
CA GLU A 45 16.28 -4.68 7.83
C GLU A 45 16.50 -3.25 7.32
N GLN A 46 16.76 -3.07 6.02
CA GLN A 46 16.89 -1.76 5.39
C GLN A 46 15.60 -0.92 5.56
N ILE A 47 14.44 -1.54 5.32
CA ILE A 47 13.15 -0.85 5.47
C ILE A 47 12.96 -0.40 6.92
N ARG A 48 13.26 -1.27 7.90
CA ARG A 48 13.16 -0.93 9.33
C ARG A 48 14.04 0.26 9.69
N GLU A 49 15.29 0.26 9.23
CA GLU A 49 16.22 1.36 9.49
C GLU A 49 15.73 2.69 8.90
N TYR A 50 15.25 2.69 7.65
CA TYR A 50 14.74 3.90 7.00
C TYR A 50 13.49 4.44 7.68
N VAL A 51 12.52 3.56 7.97
CA VAL A 51 11.28 3.96 8.64
C VAL A 51 11.54 4.43 10.07
N ASP A 52 12.47 3.80 10.78
CA ASP A 52 12.86 4.19 12.14
C ASP A 52 13.42 5.61 12.17
N ARG A 53 14.34 5.94 11.27
CA ARG A 53 14.87 7.32 11.13
C ARG A 53 13.78 8.34 10.81
N ALA A 54 12.85 7.98 9.92
CA ALA A 54 11.74 8.86 9.57
C ALA A 54 10.79 9.08 10.77
N VAL A 55 10.50 8.04 11.54
CA VAL A 55 9.66 8.13 12.75
C VAL A 55 10.35 8.97 13.83
N ASP A 56 11.65 8.78 14.06
CA ASP A 56 12.44 9.64 14.97
C ASP A 56 12.34 11.12 14.57
N PHE A 57 12.48 11.42 13.26
CA PHE A 57 12.31 12.78 12.74
C PHE A 57 10.90 13.32 13.01
N LEU A 58 9.85 12.55 12.71
CA LEU A 58 8.46 12.97 12.93
C LEU A 58 8.18 13.22 14.42
N VAL A 59 8.70 12.38 15.31
CA VAL A 59 8.62 12.55 16.77
C VAL A 59 9.33 13.84 17.20
N SER A 60 10.53 14.12 16.65
CA SER A 60 11.28 15.37 16.93
C SER A 60 10.53 16.64 16.47
N LYS A 61 9.65 16.53 15.46
CA LYS A 61 8.75 17.61 15.01
C LYS A 61 7.50 17.77 15.90
N GLY A 62 7.41 17.00 16.99
CA GLY A 62 6.33 17.07 17.95
C GLY A 62 5.07 16.30 17.56
N CYS A 63 5.15 15.38 16.61
CA CYS A 63 4.03 14.50 16.28
C CYS A 63 3.66 13.61 17.47
N LYS A 64 2.37 13.49 17.74
CA LYS A 64 1.82 12.72 18.86
C LYS A 64 1.24 11.37 18.44
N ALA A 65 1.12 11.16 17.15
CA ALA A 65 0.78 9.87 16.51
C ALA A 65 1.43 9.80 15.12
N ILE A 66 1.71 8.59 14.66
CA ILE A 66 2.29 8.34 13.35
C ILE A 66 1.37 7.42 12.55
N VAL A 67 1.15 7.76 11.28
CA VAL A 67 0.48 6.90 10.30
C VAL A 67 1.50 6.46 9.26
N LEU A 68 1.71 5.15 9.15
CA LEU A 68 2.50 4.56 8.07
C LEU A 68 1.56 4.32 6.87
N ALA A 69 1.56 5.24 5.90
CA ALA A 69 0.75 5.12 4.69
C ALA A 69 1.28 4.00 3.76
N CYS A 70 2.58 3.76 3.78
CA CYS A 70 3.23 2.71 2.97
C CYS A 70 2.89 1.31 3.49
N ASN A 71 2.23 0.47 2.65
CA ASN A 71 1.93 -0.92 3.00
C ASN A 71 3.21 -1.75 3.21
N THR A 72 4.25 -1.50 2.42
CA THR A 72 5.54 -2.19 2.53
C THR A 72 6.22 -1.87 3.86
N ALA A 73 6.26 -0.59 4.25
CA ALA A 73 6.78 -0.16 5.55
C ALA A 73 5.97 -0.75 6.71
N THR A 74 4.64 -0.74 6.61
CA THR A 74 3.76 -1.37 7.60
C THR A 74 4.07 -2.86 7.74
N SER A 75 4.20 -3.58 6.62
CA SER A 75 4.49 -5.01 6.64
C SER A 75 5.82 -5.32 7.33
N ALA A 76 6.87 -4.54 7.06
CA ALA A 76 8.22 -4.79 7.52
C ALA A 76 8.51 -4.24 8.93
N ALA A 77 7.95 -3.09 9.31
CA ALA A 77 8.43 -2.32 10.46
C ALA A 77 7.41 -2.08 11.58
N ILE A 78 6.09 -2.22 11.38
CA ILE A 78 5.09 -1.76 12.35
C ILE A 78 5.25 -2.38 13.74
N THR A 79 5.56 -3.68 13.83
CA THR A 79 5.72 -4.38 15.11
C THR A 79 6.95 -3.87 15.86
N PHE A 80 8.06 -3.70 15.15
CA PHE A 80 9.29 -3.12 15.70
C PHE A 80 9.05 -1.71 16.23
N LEU A 81 8.41 -0.85 15.44
CA LEU A 81 8.13 0.54 15.82
C LEU A 81 7.20 0.65 17.04
N ARG A 82 6.14 -0.16 17.09
CA ARG A 82 5.23 -0.20 18.26
C ARG A 82 5.90 -0.65 19.54
N ASN A 83 6.95 -1.46 19.45
CA ASN A 83 7.75 -1.86 20.61
C ASN A 83 8.74 -0.78 21.04
N LYS A 84 9.21 0.05 20.09
CA LYS A 84 10.21 1.10 20.35
C LYS A 84 9.58 2.41 20.86
N TYR A 85 8.46 2.84 20.26
CA TYR A 85 7.86 4.15 20.52
C TYR A 85 6.62 4.05 21.41
N GLN A 86 6.48 5.01 22.35
CA GLN A 86 5.33 5.08 23.26
C GLN A 86 4.12 5.85 22.69
N ILE A 87 4.21 6.33 21.46
CA ILE A 87 3.12 7.03 20.78
C ILE A 87 2.34 6.06 19.88
N PRO A 88 1.06 6.34 19.57
CA PRO A 88 0.29 5.53 18.64
C PRO A 88 0.93 5.47 17.25
N ILE A 89 1.12 4.25 16.74
CA ILE A 89 1.60 4.00 15.37
C ILE A 89 0.55 3.16 14.64
N ILE A 90 -0.05 3.79 13.64
CA ILE A 90 -1.11 3.21 12.80
C ILE A 90 -0.48 2.79 11.48
N GLY A 91 -0.68 1.56 11.06
CA GLY A 91 -0.24 1.07 9.75
C GLY A 91 -1.42 0.81 8.82
N ILE A 92 -1.19 0.99 7.53
CA ILE A 92 -2.15 0.66 6.49
C ILE A 92 -1.90 -0.76 5.99
N GLU A 93 -2.96 -1.55 5.90
CA GLU A 93 -2.94 -2.90 5.33
C GLU A 93 -3.80 -2.94 4.06
N PRO A 94 -3.53 -3.85 3.10
CA PRO A 94 -4.40 -4.05 1.94
C PRO A 94 -5.84 -4.34 2.36
N ALA A 95 -6.82 -3.84 1.60
CA ALA A 95 -8.25 -3.91 1.94
C ALA A 95 -8.86 -5.32 1.73
N VAL A 96 -8.16 -6.39 2.16
CA VAL A 96 -8.62 -7.79 2.04
C VAL A 96 -9.89 -8.03 2.84
N LYS A 97 -9.96 -7.50 4.08
CA LYS A 97 -11.14 -7.69 4.94
C LYS A 97 -12.44 -7.18 4.29
N PRO A 98 -12.55 -5.92 3.85
CA PRO A 98 -13.76 -5.45 3.18
C PRO A 98 -14.00 -6.19 1.85
N ALA A 99 -12.97 -6.48 1.07
CA ALA A 99 -13.11 -7.23 -0.17
C ALA A 99 -13.72 -8.62 0.05
N CYS A 100 -13.24 -9.36 1.04
CA CYS A 100 -13.84 -10.66 1.41
C CYS A 100 -15.29 -10.52 1.91
N ALA A 101 -15.59 -9.46 2.67
CA ALA A 101 -16.95 -9.23 3.19
C ALA A 101 -17.97 -8.86 2.09
N HIS A 102 -17.53 -8.17 1.04
CA HIS A 102 -18.38 -7.78 -0.10
C HIS A 102 -18.40 -8.81 -1.22
N ASN A 103 -17.52 -9.80 -1.18
CA ASN A 103 -17.38 -10.79 -2.22
C ASN A 103 -18.67 -11.60 -2.42
N ARG A 104 -19.17 -11.63 -3.67
CA ARG A 104 -20.37 -12.36 -4.08
C ARG A 104 -20.06 -13.73 -4.72
N GLY A 105 -19.04 -14.40 -4.22
CA GLY A 105 -18.69 -15.75 -4.65
C GLY A 105 -17.61 -15.82 -5.76
N LYS A 106 -17.15 -14.69 -6.30
CA LYS A 106 -16.03 -14.62 -7.25
C LYS A 106 -14.67 -14.58 -6.51
N ARG A 107 -13.59 -14.57 -7.27
CA ARG A 107 -12.23 -14.39 -6.75
C ARG A 107 -11.96 -12.90 -6.44
N ILE A 108 -10.96 -12.65 -5.61
CA ILE A 108 -10.44 -11.33 -5.28
C ILE A 108 -8.98 -11.30 -5.70
N MET A 109 -8.57 -10.26 -6.41
CA MET A 109 -7.18 -10.06 -6.78
C MET A 109 -6.55 -9.00 -5.88
N VAL A 110 -5.44 -9.33 -5.23
CA VAL A 110 -4.62 -8.38 -4.45
C VAL A 110 -3.34 -8.11 -5.22
N VAL A 111 -3.11 -6.87 -5.62
CA VAL A 111 -1.86 -6.45 -6.24
C VAL A 111 -1.01 -5.70 -5.22
N ALA A 112 0.27 -6.05 -5.09
CA ALA A 112 1.15 -5.51 -4.07
C ALA A 112 2.61 -5.43 -4.54
N THR A 113 3.48 -4.79 -3.75
CA THR A 113 4.92 -4.90 -3.95
C THR A 113 5.42 -6.30 -3.56
N PRO A 114 6.58 -6.76 -4.07
CA PRO A 114 7.11 -8.09 -3.72
C PRO A 114 7.26 -8.32 -2.21
N VAL A 115 7.73 -7.32 -1.45
CA VAL A 115 7.86 -7.42 0.02
C VAL A 115 6.50 -7.58 0.69
N THR A 116 5.48 -6.82 0.26
CA THR A 116 4.12 -6.93 0.81
C THR A 116 3.48 -8.26 0.43
N ALA A 117 3.60 -8.67 -0.84
CA ALA A 117 3.01 -9.90 -1.35
C ALA A 117 3.54 -11.17 -0.64
N LYS A 118 4.83 -11.20 -0.34
CA LYS A 118 5.49 -12.31 0.39
C LYS A 118 5.42 -12.15 1.91
N GLY A 119 4.96 -11.00 2.40
CA GLY A 119 4.98 -10.65 3.82
C GLY A 119 4.03 -11.48 4.66
N VAL A 120 4.48 -11.89 5.85
CA VAL A 120 3.69 -12.67 6.83
C VAL A 120 2.39 -11.94 7.21
N LYS A 121 2.41 -10.59 7.24
CA LYS A 121 1.21 -9.80 7.56
C LYS A 121 0.09 -9.98 6.56
N LEU A 122 0.38 -9.86 5.25
CA LEU A 122 -0.63 -10.07 4.21
C LEU A 122 -1.11 -11.52 4.22
N LYS A 123 -0.19 -12.48 4.39
CA LYS A 123 -0.55 -13.89 4.51
C LYS A 123 -1.52 -14.14 5.67
N ASN A 124 -1.23 -13.60 6.86
CA ASN A 124 -2.10 -13.74 8.04
C ASN A 124 -3.44 -13.04 7.84
N LEU A 125 -3.45 -11.88 7.17
CA LEU A 125 -4.68 -11.15 6.84
C LEU A 125 -5.58 -11.98 5.91
N ILE A 126 -5.01 -12.57 4.86
CA ILE A 126 -5.73 -13.47 3.94
C ILE A 126 -6.24 -14.69 4.71
N MET A 127 -5.39 -15.40 5.45
CA MET A 127 -5.79 -16.57 6.24
C MET A 127 -6.95 -16.28 7.21
N LYS A 128 -7.04 -15.05 7.70
CA LYS A 128 -8.08 -14.65 8.66
C LYS A 128 -9.44 -14.40 7.99
N TYR A 129 -9.47 -13.91 6.74
CA TYR A 129 -10.69 -13.43 6.11
C TYR A 129 -11.09 -14.19 4.84
N ASP A 130 -10.15 -14.86 4.17
CA ASP A 130 -10.39 -15.64 2.95
C ASP A 130 -10.66 -17.11 3.27
N ILE A 131 -11.87 -17.38 3.79
CA ILE A 131 -12.29 -18.73 4.20
C ILE A 131 -12.36 -19.68 3.00
N ASP A 132 -12.71 -19.17 1.82
CA ASP A 132 -12.95 -19.96 0.61
C ASP A 132 -11.74 -20.07 -0.30
N SER A 133 -10.58 -19.56 0.10
CA SER A 133 -9.34 -19.54 -0.69
C SER A 133 -9.53 -18.87 -2.07
N LYS A 134 -10.22 -17.75 -2.09
CA LYS A 134 -10.55 -16.99 -3.32
C LYS A 134 -9.63 -15.80 -3.58
N VAL A 135 -8.68 -15.52 -2.70
CA VAL A 135 -7.74 -14.40 -2.85
C VAL A 135 -6.50 -14.84 -3.61
N ASP A 136 -6.25 -14.21 -4.76
CA ASP A 136 -5.00 -14.30 -5.50
C ASP A 136 -4.12 -13.09 -5.22
N VAL A 137 -2.83 -13.31 -5.04
CA VAL A 137 -1.85 -12.24 -4.79
C VAL A 137 -0.88 -12.14 -5.95
N ILE A 138 -0.81 -10.96 -6.58
CA ILE A 138 0.11 -10.67 -7.68
C ILE A 138 1.07 -9.56 -7.25
N ALA A 139 2.37 -9.85 -7.37
CA ALA A 139 3.40 -8.85 -7.13
C ALA A 139 3.64 -8.02 -8.39
N LEU A 140 3.57 -6.69 -8.27
CA LEU A 140 3.80 -5.75 -9.37
C LEU A 140 5.04 -4.89 -9.08
N PRO A 141 6.28 -5.42 -9.25
CA PRO A 141 7.51 -4.73 -8.83
C PRO A 141 7.76 -3.42 -9.56
N LYS A 142 7.41 -3.29 -10.86
CA LYS A 142 7.73 -2.11 -11.65
C LYS A 142 6.80 -0.90 -11.43
N LEU A 143 5.56 -1.10 -10.93
CA LEU A 143 4.58 0.00 -10.85
C LEU A 143 5.04 1.16 -9.94
N VAL A 144 5.79 0.89 -8.89
CA VAL A 144 6.33 1.96 -8.03
C VAL A 144 7.33 2.82 -8.81
N ARG A 145 8.19 2.21 -9.63
CA ARG A 145 9.15 2.93 -10.47
C ARG A 145 8.45 3.79 -11.51
N PHE A 146 7.47 3.25 -12.23
CA PHE A 146 6.66 4.02 -13.17
C PHE A 146 5.99 5.22 -12.49
N ALA A 147 5.41 5.04 -11.30
CA ALA A 147 4.80 6.13 -10.57
C ALA A 147 5.80 7.23 -10.17
N GLN A 148 7.03 6.88 -9.82
CA GLN A 148 8.08 7.86 -9.49
C GLN A 148 8.62 8.59 -10.73
N GLN A 149 8.36 8.09 -11.91
CA GLN A 149 8.74 8.68 -13.20
C GLN A 149 7.58 9.42 -13.89
N ASP A 150 6.44 9.59 -13.18
CA ASP A 150 5.18 10.14 -13.71
C ASP A 150 4.60 9.37 -14.92
N GLU A 151 4.96 8.09 -15.05
CA GLU A 151 4.46 7.22 -16.11
C GLU A 151 3.26 6.40 -15.61
N PHE A 152 2.04 6.86 -15.85
CA PHE A 152 0.83 6.22 -15.34
C PHE A 152 0.03 5.45 -16.39
N ASN A 153 0.12 5.82 -17.67
CA ASN A 153 -0.68 5.27 -18.78
C ASN A 153 0.10 5.07 -20.08
N SER A 154 1.44 5.06 -20.02
CA SER A 154 2.28 4.83 -21.19
C SER A 154 2.06 3.42 -21.77
N ALA A 155 2.44 3.26 -23.06
CA ALA A 155 2.40 1.94 -23.71
C ALA A 155 3.25 0.90 -22.95
N GLU A 156 4.33 1.33 -22.29
CA GLU A 156 5.18 0.45 -21.48
C GLU A 156 4.43 -0.04 -20.24
N VAL A 157 3.71 0.85 -19.54
CA VAL A 157 2.85 0.49 -18.40
C VAL A 157 1.79 -0.51 -18.82
N MET A 158 1.08 -0.26 -19.93
CA MET A 158 0.03 -1.16 -20.41
C MET A 158 0.57 -2.53 -20.80
N ASN A 159 1.69 -2.57 -21.52
CA ASN A 159 2.36 -3.83 -21.88
C ASN A 159 2.83 -4.60 -20.65
N TYR A 160 3.39 -3.90 -19.66
CA TYR A 160 3.78 -4.51 -18.40
C TYR A 160 2.58 -5.13 -17.68
N LEU A 161 1.49 -4.38 -17.52
CA LEU A 161 0.28 -4.87 -16.84
C LEU A 161 -0.33 -6.07 -17.57
N ASN A 162 -0.47 -6.00 -18.90
CA ASN A 162 -0.97 -7.09 -19.70
C ASN A 162 -0.14 -8.38 -19.53
N ASN A 163 1.19 -8.25 -19.48
CA ASN A 163 2.09 -9.40 -19.26
C ASN A 163 1.95 -9.95 -17.82
N GLN A 164 1.79 -9.09 -16.81
CA GLN A 164 1.65 -9.55 -15.42
C GLN A 164 0.32 -10.26 -15.18
N PHE A 165 -0.72 -9.89 -15.89
CA PHE A 165 -2.04 -10.47 -15.79
C PHE A 165 -2.33 -11.54 -16.84
N ALA A 166 -1.36 -11.87 -17.69
CA ALA A 166 -1.51 -12.94 -18.67
C ALA A 166 -1.87 -14.28 -17.96
N GLY A 167 -2.93 -14.91 -18.41
CA GLY A 167 -3.45 -16.15 -17.80
C GLY A 167 -4.50 -15.96 -16.71
N HIS A 168 -4.83 -14.72 -16.32
CA HIS A 168 -5.97 -14.43 -15.46
C HIS A 168 -7.20 -14.04 -16.28
N ASN A 169 -8.31 -14.73 -16.07
CA ASN A 169 -9.60 -14.32 -16.64
C ASN A 169 -10.29 -13.34 -15.67
N PHE A 170 -10.31 -12.06 -16.00
CA PHE A 170 -10.88 -11.03 -15.12
C PHE A 170 -12.36 -11.20 -14.82
N ASN A 171 -13.11 -11.92 -15.64
CA ASN A 171 -14.50 -12.23 -15.35
C ASN A 171 -14.69 -13.11 -14.09
N ASP A 172 -13.62 -13.79 -13.65
CA ASP A 172 -13.63 -14.62 -12.46
C ASP A 172 -13.45 -13.80 -11.17
N TYR A 173 -13.06 -12.51 -11.29
CA TYR A 173 -12.80 -11.63 -10.17
C TYR A 173 -13.94 -10.63 -9.97
N SER A 174 -14.26 -10.35 -8.71
CA SER A 174 -15.22 -9.29 -8.32
C SER A 174 -14.51 -8.01 -7.90
N GLU A 175 -13.30 -8.11 -7.38
CA GLU A 175 -12.59 -6.99 -6.79
C GLU A 175 -11.08 -7.06 -7.05
N LEU A 176 -10.49 -5.86 -7.22
CA LEU A 176 -9.05 -5.64 -7.24
C LEU A 176 -8.64 -4.81 -6.01
N VAL A 177 -7.86 -5.39 -5.13
CA VAL A 177 -7.32 -4.72 -3.94
C VAL A 177 -5.95 -4.14 -4.23
N LEU A 178 -5.79 -2.83 -4.08
CA LEU A 178 -4.52 -2.13 -4.26
C LEU A 178 -3.71 -2.16 -2.95
N GLY A 179 -2.73 -3.04 -2.88
CA GLY A 179 -1.85 -3.25 -1.72
C GLY A 179 -0.61 -2.34 -1.69
N CYS A 180 -0.62 -1.23 -2.42
CA CYS A 180 0.43 -0.22 -2.44
C CYS A 180 -0.16 1.16 -2.67
N THR A 181 0.36 2.18 -1.97
CA THR A 181 -0.07 3.58 -2.11
C THR A 181 0.13 4.13 -3.53
N HIS A 182 1.22 3.76 -4.18
CA HIS A 182 1.53 4.17 -5.55
C HIS A 182 0.56 3.59 -6.59
N PHE A 183 -0.08 2.45 -6.31
CA PHE A 183 -0.94 1.79 -7.29
C PHE A 183 -2.25 2.55 -7.56
N ASN A 184 -2.61 3.50 -6.69
CA ASN A 184 -3.74 4.40 -6.94
C ASN A 184 -3.60 5.24 -8.21
N TYR A 185 -2.37 5.58 -8.60
CA TYR A 185 -2.12 6.34 -9.82
C TYR A 185 -2.42 5.56 -11.11
N PHE A 186 -2.55 4.23 -11.00
CA PHE A 186 -2.82 3.33 -12.12
C PHE A 186 -4.28 2.86 -12.18
N LYS A 187 -5.20 3.50 -11.44
CA LYS A 187 -6.62 3.10 -11.43
C LYS A 187 -7.20 3.02 -12.83
N ASP A 188 -6.97 4.04 -13.66
CA ASP A 188 -7.50 4.09 -15.02
C ASP A 188 -6.88 2.99 -15.90
N SER A 189 -5.56 2.81 -15.85
CA SER A 189 -4.85 1.76 -16.58
C SER A 189 -5.32 0.36 -16.15
N LEU A 190 -5.56 0.15 -14.85
CA LEU A 190 -6.07 -1.10 -14.31
C LEU A 190 -7.55 -1.32 -14.70
N SER A 191 -8.35 -0.26 -14.79
CA SER A 191 -9.75 -0.35 -15.22
C SER A 191 -9.88 -0.70 -16.71
N LEU A 192 -8.95 -0.24 -17.56
CA LEU A 192 -8.91 -0.54 -18.99
C LEU A 192 -8.68 -2.03 -19.29
N ILE A 193 -8.11 -2.80 -18.37
CA ILE A 193 -7.98 -4.25 -18.49
C ILE A 193 -9.18 -5.03 -17.94
N HIS A 194 -10.34 -4.37 -17.82
CA HIS A 194 -11.64 -4.93 -17.38
C HIS A 194 -11.66 -5.49 -15.95
N ILE A 195 -10.90 -4.89 -15.05
CA ILE A 195 -11.02 -5.16 -13.62
C ILE A 195 -12.07 -4.21 -13.04
N SER A 196 -13.12 -4.75 -12.42
CA SER A 196 -14.10 -3.99 -11.67
C SER A 196 -13.44 -3.10 -10.62
N GLU A 197 -14.03 -1.95 -10.34
CA GLU A 197 -13.49 -0.82 -9.55
C GLU A 197 -12.53 -1.20 -8.42
N PRO A 198 -11.33 -0.55 -8.33
CA PRO A 198 -10.41 -0.78 -7.25
C PRO A 198 -11.01 -0.31 -5.93
N THR A 199 -11.28 -1.26 -5.02
CA THR A 199 -11.76 -0.95 -3.68
C THR A 199 -10.62 -0.39 -2.82
N ARG A 200 -10.73 0.88 -2.48
CA ARG A 200 -10.09 1.48 -1.32
C ARG A 200 -11.17 2.10 -0.44
N PRO A 201 -11.11 1.85 0.88
CA PRO A 201 -11.95 2.62 1.79
C PRO A 201 -11.54 4.09 1.80
#